data_863b8f26eed2d1e7e6c1c2ee593fe240
#
_entry.id   863b8f26eed2d1e7e6c1c2ee593fe240
#
_cell.length_a   1.000
_cell.length_b   1.000
_cell.length_c   1.000
_cell.angle_alpha   90.00
_cell.angle_beta   90.00
_cell.angle_gamma   90.00
#
_symmetry.space_group_name_H-M   'P 1'
#
loop_
_entity.id
_entity.type
_entity.pdbx_description
1 polymer ?
#
loop_
_entity_poly.entity_id
_entity_poly.type
_entity_poly.pdbx_seq_one_letter_code
_entity_poly.pdbx_strand_id
1 'polypeptide(L)'
;DGRIGYMRKVLDENGCEDTLIMAYSVKYASAFYGPFRDAADSAPAFGDRRSYQMDWRNKKDAIVETALDVSEGADILMVKPGLPYLDILKTVSDKFMLPMCSYQVSGEYAMIKAAALNGWIDEKAVVTEAVTAMKRAGAKMIITYYAVDIARWLKEEEAYDKE
;
A
#
# COMPACT_ATOMS: atom_id res chain seq x y z
N ASP A 1 2.11 -18.73 2.06
CA ASP A 1 3.11 -19.43 2.88
C ASP A 1 2.55 -19.92 4.24
N GLY A 2 1.23 -19.81 4.45
CA GLY A 2 0.54 -20.27 5.66
C GLY A 2 0.59 -19.32 6.86
N ARG A 3 1.21 -18.14 6.74
CA ARG A 3 1.30 -17.19 7.87
C ARG A 3 -0.03 -16.54 8.21
N ILE A 4 -0.81 -16.17 7.21
CA ILE A 4 -2.14 -15.58 7.41
C ILE A 4 -3.04 -16.60 8.09
N GLY A 5 -3.09 -17.84 7.61
CA GLY A 5 -3.87 -18.92 8.20
C GLY A 5 -3.43 -19.24 9.64
N TYR A 6 -2.14 -19.23 9.91
CA TYR A 6 -1.65 -19.41 11.27
C TYR A 6 -2.06 -18.27 12.22
N MET A 7 -1.93 -17.00 11.76
CA MET A 7 -2.37 -15.84 12.56
C MET A 7 -3.88 -15.87 12.81
N ARG A 8 -4.70 -16.18 11.80
CA ARG A 8 -6.15 -16.32 11.95
C ARG A 8 -6.51 -17.38 12.98
N LYS A 9 -5.90 -18.54 12.88
CA LYS A 9 -6.09 -19.63 13.84
C LYS A 9 -5.76 -19.20 15.28
N VAL A 10 -4.60 -18.56 15.48
CA VAL A 10 -4.16 -18.13 16.83
C VAL A 10 -5.10 -17.06 17.40
N LEU A 11 -5.55 -16.10 16.57
CA LEU A 11 -6.51 -15.09 17.00
C LEU A 11 -7.83 -15.74 17.44
N ASP A 12 -8.37 -16.66 16.66
CA ASP A 12 -9.62 -17.35 16.97
C ASP A 12 -9.50 -18.19 18.25
N GLU A 13 -8.41 -18.95 18.41
CA GLU A 13 -8.13 -19.74 19.62
C GLU A 13 -8.01 -18.89 20.91
N ASN A 14 -7.77 -17.59 20.78
CA ASN A 14 -7.64 -16.65 21.91
C ASN A 14 -8.85 -15.69 22.04
N GLY A 15 -9.98 -15.96 21.39
CA GLY A 15 -11.21 -15.16 21.48
C GLY A 15 -11.11 -13.81 20.78
N CYS A 16 -10.28 -13.71 19.75
CA CYS A 16 -10.07 -12.50 18.94
C CYS A 16 -10.57 -12.67 17.51
N GLU A 17 -11.70 -13.37 17.34
CA GLU A 17 -12.28 -13.69 16.02
C GLU A 17 -12.62 -12.42 15.21
N ASP A 18 -13.01 -11.33 15.88
CA ASP A 18 -13.35 -10.06 15.26
C ASP A 18 -12.13 -9.22 14.84
N THR A 19 -10.90 -9.67 15.13
CA THR A 19 -9.68 -8.96 14.73
C THR A 19 -9.39 -9.16 13.26
N LEU A 20 -9.46 -8.08 12.47
CA LEU A 20 -9.19 -8.12 11.04
C LEU A 20 -7.71 -8.30 10.73
N ILE A 21 -7.40 -9.10 9.71
CA ILE A 21 -6.04 -9.32 9.20
C ILE A 21 -5.89 -8.57 7.87
N MET A 22 -5.03 -7.53 7.84
CA MET A 22 -4.60 -6.88 6.63
C MET A 22 -3.33 -7.55 6.12
N ALA A 23 -3.45 -8.33 5.06
CA ALA A 23 -2.33 -9.06 4.47
C ALA A 23 -1.52 -8.17 3.51
N TYR A 24 -0.19 -8.22 3.62
CA TYR A 24 0.73 -7.65 2.62
C TYR A 24 0.83 -8.58 1.40
N SER A 25 -0.30 -8.94 0.81
CA SER A 25 -0.45 -9.96 -0.21
C SER A 25 0.44 -9.73 -1.42
N VAL A 26 0.56 -8.45 -1.84
CA VAL A 26 1.31 -8.07 -3.04
C VAL A 26 2.39 -7.06 -2.67
N LYS A 27 3.56 -7.56 -2.29
CA LYS A 27 4.71 -6.72 -1.95
C LYS A 27 5.88 -7.00 -2.88
N TYR A 28 6.12 -6.06 -3.78
CA TYR A 28 7.23 -6.13 -4.74
C TYR A 28 8.57 -5.70 -4.13
N ALA A 29 9.65 -6.34 -4.57
CA ALA A 29 11.01 -5.83 -4.36
C ALA A 29 11.17 -4.54 -5.18
N SER A 30 11.29 -3.40 -4.50
CA SER A 30 11.22 -2.10 -5.14
C SER A 30 12.35 -1.17 -4.71
N ALA A 31 12.84 -0.36 -5.67
CA ALA A 31 13.77 0.73 -5.39
C ALA A 31 13.12 1.89 -4.61
N PHE A 32 11.78 2.01 -4.64
CA PHE A 32 11.04 3.04 -3.92
C PHE A 32 11.08 2.91 -2.39
N TYR A 33 11.71 1.86 -1.84
CA TYR A 33 11.90 1.74 -0.38
C TYR A 33 13.17 2.42 0.15
N GLY A 34 13.98 3.06 -0.70
CA GLY A 34 15.26 3.66 -0.32
C GLY A 34 15.16 4.54 0.92
N PRO A 35 14.37 5.65 0.92
CA PRO A 35 14.32 6.56 2.06
C PRO A 35 13.89 5.91 3.38
N PHE A 36 13.01 4.92 3.34
CA PHE A 36 12.61 4.17 4.53
C PHE A 36 13.76 3.30 5.07
N ARG A 37 14.53 2.66 4.18
CA ARG A 37 15.65 1.81 4.60
C ARG A 37 16.72 2.63 5.31
N ASP A 38 17.01 3.82 4.79
CA ASP A 38 17.98 4.74 5.39
C ASP A 38 17.48 5.27 6.74
N ALA A 39 16.22 5.69 6.82
CA ALA A 39 15.63 6.26 8.04
C ALA A 39 15.43 5.22 9.15
N ALA A 40 15.15 3.97 8.81
CA ALA A 40 14.84 2.91 9.77
C ALA A 40 16.03 1.97 10.05
N ASP A 41 17.23 2.28 9.49
CA ASP A 41 18.41 1.41 9.55
C ASP A 41 18.06 -0.07 9.25
N SER A 42 17.13 -0.27 8.30
CA SER A 42 16.52 -1.56 8.01
C SER A 42 17.10 -2.24 6.78
N ALA A 43 18.29 -1.80 6.34
CA ALA A 43 19.01 -2.52 5.31
C ALA A 43 19.34 -3.95 5.80
N PRO A 44 19.11 -4.99 4.97
CA PRO A 44 19.49 -6.34 5.39
C PRO A 44 21.00 -6.41 5.61
N ALA A 45 21.42 -7.07 6.70
CA ALA A 45 22.84 -7.24 7.02
C ALA A 45 23.61 -7.98 5.92
N PHE A 46 22.93 -8.82 5.14
CA PHE A 46 23.48 -9.56 4.00
C PHE A 46 22.46 -9.62 2.86
N GLY A 47 22.94 -9.46 1.61
CA GLY A 47 22.16 -9.59 0.41
C GLY A 47 21.07 -8.52 0.25
N ASP A 48 19.99 -8.90 -0.43
CA ASP A 48 18.82 -8.04 -0.63
C ASP A 48 17.54 -8.83 -0.33
N ARG A 49 16.41 -8.12 -0.32
CA ARG A 49 15.10 -8.72 -0.03
C ARG A 49 14.44 -9.38 -1.24
N ARG A 50 15.13 -9.48 -2.37
CA ARG A 50 14.60 -10.07 -3.62
C ARG A 50 14.36 -11.57 -3.50
N SER A 51 15.01 -12.23 -2.53
CA SER A 51 14.82 -13.66 -2.29
C SER A 51 13.41 -14.04 -1.81
N TYR A 52 12.66 -13.08 -1.24
CA TYR A 52 11.31 -13.33 -0.68
C TYR A 52 10.25 -12.27 -1.03
N GLN A 53 10.65 -11.16 -1.66
CA GLN A 53 9.70 -10.18 -2.22
C GLN A 53 9.51 -10.48 -3.70
N MET A 54 8.33 -10.18 -4.23
CA MET A 54 8.00 -10.43 -5.63
C MET A 54 8.92 -9.69 -6.59
N ASP A 55 9.24 -10.31 -7.70
CA ASP A 55 9.92 -9.64 -8.80
C ASP A 55 8.96 -8.63 -9.46
N TRP A 56 9.37 -7.37 -9.50
CA TRP A 56 8.58 -6.26 -10.05
C TRP A 56 8.18 -6.45 -11.53
N ARG A 57 8.83 -7.36 -12.25
CA ARG A 57 8.50 -7.72 -13.63
C ARG A 57 7.39 -8.76 -13.73
N ASN A 58 7.05 -9.43 -12.63
CA ASN A 58 6.12 -10.55 -12.63
C ASN A 58 4.75 -10.14 -12.07
N LYS A 59 3.77 -10.03 -12.94
CA LYS A 59 2.38 -9.75 -12.57
C LYS A 59 1.63 -10.98 -12.04
N LYS A 60 2.01 -12.18 -12.48
CA LYS A 60 1.24 -13.40 -12.18
C LYS A 60 1.32 -13.79 -10.70
N ASP A 61 2.48 -13.60 -10.08
CA ASP A 61 2.68 -13.89 -8.66
C ASP A 61 1.73 -13.11 -7.77
N ALA A 62 1.39 -11.87 -8.13
CA ALA A 62 0.43 -11.07 -7.38
C ALA A 62 -0.93 -11.77 -7.23
N ILE A 63 -1.39 -12.45 -8.27
CA ILE A 63 -2.67 -13.17 -8.26
C ILE A 63 -2.56 -14.45 -7.42
N VAL A 64 -1.45 -15.17 -7.53
CA VAL A 64 -1.23 -16.43 -6.80
C VAL A 64 -1.14 -16.16 -5.30
N GLU A 65 -0.29 -15.22 -4.89
CA GLU A 65 -0.12 -14.87 -3.48
C GLU A 65 -1.40 -14.29 -2.87
N THR A 66 -2.11 -13.44 -3.61
CA THR A 66 -3.41 -12.93 -3.14
C THR A 66 -4.43 -14.06 -2.96
N ALA A 67 -4.49 -15.02 -3.88
CA ALA A 67 -5.42 -16.16 -3.76
C ALA A 67 -5.10 -17.02 -2.53
N LEU A 68 -3.82 -17.21 -2.22
CA LEU A 68 -3.37 -17.91 -1.01
C LEU A 68 -3.81 -17.16 0.24
N ASP A 69 -3.51 -15.86 0.36
CA ASP A 69 -3.89 -15.06 1.52
C ASP A 69 -5.41 -15.04 1.76
N VAL A 70 -6.19 -14.93 0.66
CA VAL A 70 -7.66 -15.03 0.74
C VAL A 70 -8.10 -16.40 1.27
N SER A 71 -7.52 -17.49 0.77
CA SER A 71 -7.83 -18.84 1.23
C SER A 71 -7.41 -19.11 2.67
N GLU A 72 -6.43 -18.37 3.16
CA GLU A 72 -5.90 -18.43 4.53
C GLU A 72 -6.67 -17.54 5.51
N GLY A 73 -7.63 -16.73 5.05
CA GLY A 73 -8.50 -15.92 5.92
C GLY A 73 -8.05 -14.46 6.09
N ALA A 74 -7.39 -13.88 5.10
CA ALA A 74 -7.16 -12.42 5.05
C ALA A 74 -8.51 -11.67 4.89
N ASP A 75 -8.68 -10.57 5.62
CA ASP A 75 -9.85 -9.70 5.55
C ASP A 75 -9.62 -8.51 4.61
N ILE A 76 -8.38 -8.05 4.51
CA ILE A 76 -7.98 -6.89 3.71
C ILE A 76 -6.71 -7.27 2.94
N LEU A 77 -6.68 -6.94 1.66
CA LEU A 77 -5.56 -7.21 0.77
C LEU A 77 -4.76 -5.93 0.49
N MET A 78 -3.44 -6.00 0.45
CA MET A 78 -2.59 -4.83 0.21
C MET A 78 -1.70 -5.00 -1.00
N VAL A 79 -1.59 -3.93 -1.81
CA VAL A 79 -0.57 -3.77 -2.86
C VAL A 79 0.44 -2.70 -2.42
N LYS A 80 1.73 -3.04 -2.50
CA LYS A 80 2.86 -2.20 -2.10
C LYS A 80 4.04 -2.39 -3.05
N PRO A 81 4.61 -1.32 -3.65
CA PRO A 81 4.24 0.11 -3.60
C PRO A 81 2.89 0.47 -4.23
N GLY A 82 2.52 1.77 -4.20
CA GLY A 82 1.24 2.29 -4.68
C GLY A 82 1.24 2.67 -6.16
N LEU A 83 1.64 3.92 -6.47
CA LEU A 83 1.53 4.50 -7.82
C LEU A 83 2.16 3.68 -8.94
N PRO A 84 3.39 3.14 -8.79
CA PRO A 84 4.01 2.35 -9.87
C PRO A 84 3.33 1.01 -10.15
N TYR A 85 2.35 0.62 -9.32
CA TYR A 85 1.68 -0.69 -9.37
C TYR A 85 0.16 -0.57 -9.44
N LEU A 86 -0.38 0.53 -10.03
CA LEU A 86 -1.82 0.71 -10.20
C LEU A 86 -2.45 -0.35 -11.11
N ASP A 87 -1.71 -0.86 -12.09
CA ASP A 87 -2.14 -1.96 -12.94
C ASP A 87 -2.32 -3.26 -12.17
N ILE A 88 -1.43 -3.51 -11.21
CA ILE A 88 -1.52 -4.65 -10.29
C ILE A 88 -2.70 -4.47 -9.33
N LEU A 89 -2.80 -3.29 -8.70
CA LEU A 89 -3.90 -2.95 -7.81
C LEU A 89 -5.26 -3.14 -8.50
N LYS A 90 -5.40 -2.62 -9.73
CA LYS A 90 -6.62 -2.79 -10.53
C LYS A 90 -6.90 -4.27 -10.81
N THR A 91 -5.88 -5.02 -11.22
CA THR A 91 -6.03 -6.45 -11.54
C THR A 91 -6.47 -7.28 -10.34
N VAL A 92 -5.89 -7.02 -9.16
CA VAL A 92 -6.23 -7.73 -7.91
C VAL A 92 -7.63 -7.31 -7.45
N SER A 93 -7.94 -6.00 -7.47
CA SER A 93 -9.25 -5.47 -7.10
C SER A 93 -10.40 -6.00 -7.96
N ASP A 94 -10.17 -6.24 -9.25
CA ASP A 94 -11.19 -6.80 -10.14
C ASP A 94 -11.42 -8.29 -9.91
N LYS A 95 -10.42 -8.99 -9.38
CA LYS A 95 -10.48 -10.44 -9.23
C LYS A 95 -10.94 -10.89 -7.84
N PHE A 96 -10.67 -10.10 -6.81
CA PHE A 96 -10.99 -10.46 -5.44
C PHE A 96 -11.95 -9.45 -4.80
N MET A 97 -12.98 -9.95 -4.11
CA MET A 97 -14.06 -9.12 -3.53
C MET A 97 -13.70 -8.47 -2.19
N LEU A 98 -12.52 -8.77 -1.63
CA LEU A 98 -12.09 -8.19 -0.36
C LEU A 98 -11.65 -6.73 -0.53
N PRO A 99 -11.76 -5.91 0.54
CA PRO A 99 -11.28 -4.54 0.53
C PRO A 99 -9.79 -4.46 0.19
N MET A 100 -9.44 -3.52 -0.70
CA MET A 100 -8.06 -3.29 -1.14
C MET A 100 -7.43 -2.11 -0.41
N CYS A 101 -6.19 -2.30 0.04
CA CYS A 101 -5.32 -1.24 0.53
C CYS A 101 -4.19 -1.00 -0.48
N SER A 102 -3.88 0.27 -0.75
CA SER A 102 -2.67 0.67 -1.49
C SER A 102 -1.69 1.35 -0.55
N TYR A 103 -0.41 1.01 -0.62
CA TYR A 103 0.61 1.64 0.21
C TYR A 103 1.51 2.54 -0.65
N GLN A 104 1.33 3.87 -0.52
CA GLN A 104 2.24 4.87 -1.08
C GLN A 104 3.51 4.91 -0.21
N VAL A 105 4.62 4.40 -0.75
CA VAL A 105 5.85 4.19 0.02
C VAL A 105 6.74 5.43 0.08
N SER A 106 7.80 5.35 0.90
CA SER A 106 8.69 6.47 1.19
C SER A 106 9.34 7.11 -0.03
N GLY A 107 9.70 6.32 -1.04
CA GLY A 107 10.27 6.84 -2.29
C GLY A 107 9.25 7.62 -3.11
N GLU A 108 8.00 7.18 -3.14
CA GLU A 108 6.91 7.91 -3.81
C GLU A 108 6.66 9.26 -3.13
N TYR A 109 6.59 9.25 -1.79
CA TYR A 109 6.49 10.47 -0.99
C TYR A 109 7.68 11.41 -1.23
N ALA A 110 8.91 10.89 -1.14
CA ALA A 110 10.13 11.70 -1.30
C ALA A 110 10.24 12.33 -2.70
N MET A 111 9.82 11.63 -3.76
CA MET A 111 9.81 12.16 -5.13
C MET A 111 8.87 13.37 -5.26
N ILE A 112 7.65 13.29 -4.73
CA ILE A 112 6.69 14.40 -4.77
C ILE A 112 7.21 15.56 -3.92
N LYS A 113 7.68 15.30 -2.70
CA LYS A 113 8.27 16.33 -1.83
C LYS A 113 9.44 17.05 -2.48
N ALA A 114 10.36 16.32 -3.09
CA ALA A 114 11.51 16.91 -3.75
C ALA A 114 11.11 17.80 -4.93
N ALA A 115 10.17 17.36 -5.76
CA ALA A 115 9.66 18.15 -6.88
C ALA A 115 8.92 19.41 -6.41
N ALA A 116 8.11 19.30 -5.35
CA ALA A 116 7.39 20.43 -4.75
C ALA A 116 8.35 21.46 -4.14
N LEU A 117 9.35 21.02 -3.38
CA LEU A 117 10.37 21.90 -2.80
C LEU A 117 11.18 22.68 -3.84
N ASN A 118 11.36 22.12 -5.04
CA ASN A 118 12.00 22.79 -6.16
C ASN A 118 11.03 23.68 -6.99
N GLY A 119 9.75 23.75 -6.61
CA GLY A 119 8.75 24.55 -7.32
C GLY A 119 8.34 23.99 -8.69
N TRP A 120 8.60 22.70 -8.93
CA TRP A 120 8.29 22.07 -10.24
C TRP A 120 6.85 21.58 -10.33
N ILE A 121 6.21 21.36 -9.20
CA ILE A 121 4.81 20.88 -9.12
C ILE A 121 4.09 21.56 -7.96
N ASP A 122 2.75 21.65 -8.08
CA ASP A 122 1.87 21.92 -6.94
C ASP A 122 1.70 20.64 -6.12
N GLU A 123 2.15 20.66 -4.86
CA GLU A 123 2.17 19.49 -3.99
C GLU A 123 0.76 18.97 -3.71
N LYS A 124 -0.16 19.87 -3.31
CA LYS A 124 -1.54 19.49 -2.96
C LYS A 124 -2.25 18.86 -4.17
N ALA A 125 -2.13 19.48 -5.33
CA ALA A 125 -2.77 18.99 -6.56
C ALA A 125 -2.23 17.60 -6.94
N VAL A 126 -0.90 17.41 -6.97
CA VAL A 126 -0.28 16.12 -7.34
C VAL A 126 -0.59 15.02 -6.34
N VAL A 127 -0.56 15.31 -5.03
CA VAL A 127 -0.92 14.32 -3.99
C VAL A 127 -2.39 13.92 -4.11
N THR A 128 -3.29 14.88 -4.31
CA THR A 128 -4.73 14.62 -4.50
C THR A 128 -4.97 13.74 -5.74
N GLU A 129 -4.31 14.05 -6.85
CA GLU A 129 -4.40 13.24 -8.07
C GLU A 129 -3.85 11.81 -7.84
N ALA A 130 -2.72 11.69 -7.16
CA ALA A 130 -2.08 10.40 -6.87
C ALA A 130 -2.98 9.49 -6.04
N VAL A 131 -3.55 10.00 -4.92
CA VAL A 131 -4.45 9.18 -4.08
C VAL A 131 -5.76 8.89 -4.78
N THR A 132 -6.26 9.82 -5.60
CA THR A 132 -7.44 9.59 -6.45
C THR A 132 -7.18 8.49 -7.48
N ALA A 133 -6.00 8.44 -8.07
CA ALA A 133 -5.61 7.38 -8.99
C ALA A 133 -5.59 6.00 -8.30
N MET A 134 -5.08 5.92 -7.07
CA MET A 134 -5.13 4.69 -6.26
C MET A 134 -6.58 4.27 -5.97
N LYS A 135 -7.45 5.21 -5.57
CA LYS A 135 -8.89 4.94 -5.35
C LYS A 135 -9.57 4.46 -6.63
N ARG A 136 -9.31 5.11 -7.76
CA ARG A 136 -9.85 4.73 -9.07
C ARG A 136 -9.39 3.33 -9.50
N ALA A 137 -8.16 2.93 -9.12
CA ALA A 137 -7.64 1.59 -9.38
C ALA A 137 -8.22 0.52 -8.43
N GLY A 138 -9.03 0.91 -7.45
CA GLY A 138 -9.77 -0.03 -6.58
C GLY A 138 -9.43 0.04 -5.09
N ALA A 139 -8.48 0.87 -4.66
CA ALA A 139 -8.16 1.01 -3.24
C ALA A 139 -9.36 1.59 -2.47
N LYS A 140 -9.74 0.94 -1.38
CA LYS A 140 -10.68 1.45 -0.36
C LYS A 140 -9.95 2.15 0.78
N MET A 141 -8.69 1.76 1.00
CA MET A 141 -7.79 2.31 2.01
C MET A 141 -6.46 2.67 1.36
N ILE A 142 -5.83 3.73 1.83
CA ILE A 142 -4.52 4.17 1.37
C ILE A 142 -3.66 4.46 2.58
N ILE A 143 -2.52 3.77 2.68
CA ILE A 143 -1.46 4.10 3.64
C ILE A 143 -0.50 5.06 2.94
N THR A 144 -0.29 6.22 3.52
CA THR A 144 0.56 7.26 2.94
C THR A 144 1.21 8.13 4.02
N TYR A 145 2.41 8.62 3.75
CA TYR A 145 3.07 9.64 4.57
C TYR A 145 2.36 11.01 4.50
N TYR A 146 1.51 11.22 3.49
CA TYR A 146 0.68 12.41 3.34
C TYR A 146 -0.65 12.36 4.13
N ALA A 147 -0.90 11.34 4.93
CA ALA A 147 -2.21 11.15 5.57
C ALA A 147 -2.68 12.37 6.39
N VAL A 148 -1.76 13.00 7.14
CA VAL A 148 -2.06 14.19 7.95
C VAL A 148 -2.32 15.43 7.07
N ASP A 149 -1.53 15.62 6.03
CA ASP A 149 -1.69 16.75 5.10
C ASP A 149 -3.02 16.63 4.34
N ILE A 150 -3.32 15.43 3.81
CA ILE A 150 -4.60 15.14 3.13
C ILE A 150 -5.78 15.41 4.05
N ALA A 151 -5.72 14.93 5.29
CA ALA A 151 -6.81 15.16 6.25
C ALA A 151 -7.02 16.65 6.56
N ARG A 152 -5.94 17.46 6.56
CA ARG A 152 -6.02 18.91 6.72
C ARG A 152 -6.66 19.56 5.50
N TRP A 153 -6.18 19.23 4.30
CA TRP A 153 -6.71 19.79 3.05
C TRP A 153 -8.20 19.49 2.84
N LEU A 154 -8.65 18.27 3.15
CA LEU A 154 -10.07 17.91 3.06
C LEU A 154 -10.94 18.73 4.03
N LYS A 155 -10.47 18.99 5.26
CA LYS A 155 -11.19 19.85 6.21
C LYS A 155 -11.28 21.31 5.76
N GLU A 156 -10.24 21.82 5.11
CA GLU A 156 -10.22 23.17 4.54
C GLU A 156 -11.26 23.30 3.41
N GLU A 157 -11.36 22.31 2.54
CA GLU A 157 -12.35 22.26 1.45
C GLU A 157 -13.79 22.17 1.98
N GLU A 158 -14.05 21.29 2.97
CA GLU A 158 -15.36 21.19 3.60
C GLU A 158 -15.82 22.48 4.32
N ALA A 159 -14.88 23.27 4.82
CA ALA A 159 -15.19 24.56 5.44
C ALA A 159 -15.58 25.61 4.38
N TYR A 160 -14.89 25.62 3.24
CA TYR A 160 -15.16 26.54 2.13
C TYR A 160 -16.52 26.28 1.47
N ASP A 161 -16.93 25.01 1.33
CA ASP A 161 -18.21 24.64 0.73
C ASP A 161 -19.43 24.97 1.61
N LYS A 162 -19.22 25.39 2.86
CA LYS A 162 -20.28 25.77 3.83
C LYS A 162 -20.51 27.26 3.98
N GLU A 163 -19.64 28.08 3.36
CA GLU A 163 -19.77 29.55 3.30
C GLU A 163 -20.52 30.00 2.02
#